data_1cf943a576da7353caf174c89247644a
#
_entry.id   1cf943a576da7353caf174c89247644a
#
_cell.length_a   1.000
_cell.length_b   1.000
_cell.length_c   1.000
_cell.angle_alpha   90.00
_cell.angle_beta   90.00
_cell.angle_gamma   90.00
#
_symmetry.space_group_name_H-M   'P 1'
#
loop_
_entity.id
_entity.type
_entity.pdbx_description
1 polymer ?
#
loop_
_entity_poly.entity_id
_entity_poly.type
_entity_poly.pdbx_seq_one_letter_code
_entity_poly.pdbx_strand_id
1 'polypeptide(L)'
;PESELSYRVNDYISYLRLIKKRLDNAIIAPIATYPEPCSHCDICNWWEPCNGIRRNDDHLSFIAGMGTSQIKEVKQHGITTLQAMSEIPLPIPFKPTKGSKETFTKLREQARVQNETRTAQKPIYELLELIENTGFYNLPEPSDGDIYLDFEGDPLVEPSGLEYLFGW
;
A
#
# COMPACT_ATOMS: atom_id res chain seq x y z
N PRO A 1 -22.14 19.76 23.16
CA PRO A 1 -23.03 18.75 23.71
C PRO A 1 -22.76 17.44 22.96
N GLU A 2 -22.29 16.43 23.72
CA GLU A 2 -22.15 15.07 23.19
C GLU A 2 -23.54 14.54 22.89
N SER A 3 -23.83 14.20 21.66
CA SER A 3 -25.07 13.55 21.27
C SER A 3 -24.99 12.08 21.64
N GLU A 4 -25.83 11.59 22.51
CA GLU A 4 -25.96 10.18 22.84
C GLU A 4 -26.64 9.47 21.64
N LEU A 5 -25.95 8.51 21.02
CA LEU A 5 -26.48 7.71 19.94
C LEU A 5 -26.94 6.36 20.50
N SER A 6 -28.18 5.98 20.24
CA SER A 6 -28.76 4.70 20.67
C SER A 6 -28.94 3.77 19.47
N TYR A 7 -28.43 2.54 19.57
CA TYR A 7 -28.52 1.53 18.54
C TYR A 7 -29.19 0.25 19.04
N ARG A 8 -29.85 -0.47 18.15
CA ARG A 8 -30.49 -1.75 18.50
C ARG A 8 -29.42 -2.84 18.61
N VAL A 9 -29.34 -3.50 19.76
CA VAL A 9 -28.36 -4.58 20.02
C VAL A 9 -28.43 -5.70 18.98
N ASN A 10 -29.65 -6.04 18.51
CA ASN A 10 -29.84 -7.10 17.53
C ASN A 10 -29.14 -6.84 16.20
N ASP A 11 -28.90 -5.60 15.83
CA ASP A 11 -28.24 -5.25 14.57
C ASP A 11 -26.75 -5.58 14.62
N TYR A 12 -26.14 -5.66 15.80
CA TYR A 12 -24.71 -5.87 16.02
C TYR A 12 -24.35 -7.18 16.69
N ILE A 13 -25.32 -7.90 17.29
CA ILE A 13 -25.05 -9.07 18.13
C ILE A 13 -24.35 -10.20 17.36
N SER A 14 -24.68 -10.41 16.10
CA SER A 14 -24.05 -11.45 15.27
C SER A 14 -22.58 -11.13 14.99
N TYR A 15 -22.28 -9.86 14.71
CA TYR A 15 -20.91 -9.39 14.52
C TYR A 15 -20.12 -9.51 15.83
N LEU A 16 -20.69 -9.07 16.95
CA LEU A 16 -20.05 -9.17 18.28
C LEU A 16 -19.70 -10.61 18.62
N ARG A 17 -20.64 -11.56 18.40
CA ARG A 17 -20.39 -12.99 18.63
C ARG A 17 -19.23 -13.53 17.75
N LEU A 18 -19.17 -13.11 16.48
CA LEU A 18 -18.08 -13.48 15.59
C LEU A 18 -16.73 -12.98 16.09
N ILE A 19 -16.66 -11.69 16.46
CA ILE A 19 -15.41 -11.07 16.95
C ILE A 19 -14.98 -11.71 18.27
N LYS A 20 -15.93 -11.90 19.21
CA LYS A 20 -15.65 -12.59 20.48
C LYS A 20 -15.08 -13.98 20.25
N LYS A 21 -15.70 -14.79 19.37
CA LYS A 21 -15.18 -16.12 19.04
C LYS A 21 -13.77 -16.09 18.45
N ARG A 22 -13.47 -15.11 17.59
CA ARG A 22 -12.11 -14.92 17.02
C ARG A 22 -11.11 -14.56 18.10
N LEU A 23 -11.47 -13.67 19.01
CA LEU A 23 -10.63 -13.27 20.14
C LEU A 23 -10.38 -14.45 21.09
N ASP A 24 -11.42 -15.18 21.48
CA ASP A 24 -11.32 -16.37 22.34
C ASP A 24 -10.36 -17.41 21.72
N ASN A 25 -10.50 -17.67 20.42
CA ASN A 25 -9.61 -18.58 19.70
C ASN A 25 -8.15 -18.09 19.69
N ALA A 26 -7.92 -16.81 19.50
CA ALA A 26 -6.57 -16.21 19.50
C ALA A 26 -5.90 -16.28 20.88
N ILE A 27 -6.68 -16.20 21.97
CA ILE A 27 -6.19 -16.28 23.36
C ILE A 27 -5.91 -17.74 23.77
N ILE A 28 -6.81 -18.66 23.42
CA ILE A 28 -6.72 -20.08 23.82
C ILE A 28 -5.59 -20.79 23.07
N ALA A 29 -5.42 -20.47 21.81
CA ALA A 29 -4.37 -21.03 20.97
C ALA A 29 -3.54 -19.89 20.32
N PRO A 30 -2.63 -19.29 21.07
CA PRO A 30 -1.82 -18.20 20.54
C PRO A 30 -0.95 -18.73 19.40
N ILE A 31 -1.38 -18.45 18.18
CA ILE A 31 -0.61 -18.71 16.97
C ILE A 31 0.32 -17.51 16.80
N ALA A 32 1.61 -17.76 16.61
CA ALA A 32 2.54 -16.70 16.24
C ALA A 32 2.02 -16.01 14.96
N THR A 33 1.63 -14.76 15.07
CA THR A 33 1.13 -13.96 13.96
C THR A 33 2.23 -13.08 13.43
N TYR A 34 2.31 -12.99 12.11
CA TYR A 34 3.19 -12.01 11.47
C TYR A 34 2.48 -10.65 11.39
N PRO A 35 3.17 -9.52 11.63
CA PRO A 35 2.55 -8.19 11.57
C PRO A 35 2.36 -7.72 10.11
N GLU A 36 1.49 -8.40 9.36
CA GLU A 36 1.12 -7.97 8.01
C GLU A 36 0.50 -6.56 8.04
N PRO A 37 0.92 -5.65 7.14
CA PRO A 37 0.39 -4.30 7.14
C PRO A 37 -1.09 -4.27 6.74
N CYS A 38 -1.84 -3.38 7.39
CA CYS A 38 -3.25 -3.12 7.09
C CYS A 38 -3.56 -1.63 7.30
N SER A 39 -4.73 -1.18 6.86
CA SER A 39 -5.15 0.23 6.99
C SER A 39 -5.16 0.75 8.43
N HIS A 40 -5.37 -0.12 9.42
CA HIS A 40 -5.30 0.28 10.82
C HIS A 40 -3.87 0.64 11.29
N CYS A 41 -2.84 0.25 10.56
CA CYS A 41 -1.45 0.55 10.92
C CYS A 41 -1.16 2.05 11.03
N ASP A 42 -1.87 2.89 10.29
CA ASP A 42 -1.65 4.34 10.24
C ASP A 42 -1.95 5.03 11.59
N ILE A 43 -2.80 4.41 12.41
CA ILE A 43 -3.19 4.91 13.75
C ILE A 43 -2.82 3.93 14.88
N CYS A 44 -2.04 2.89 14.59
CA CYS A 44 -1.75 1.82 15.52
C CYS A 44 -0.54 2.15 16.41
N ASN A 45 -0.70 2.03 17.72
CA ASN A 45 0.39 2.24 18.68
C ASN A 45 1.53 1.22 18.56
N TRP A 46 1.32 0.10 17.84
CA TRP A 46 2.32 -0.94 17.59
C TRP A 46 3.04 -0.76 16.26
N TRP A 47 2.87 0.38 15.60
CA TRP A 47 3.50 0.64 14.30
C TRP A 47 5.01 0.41 14.31
N GLU A 48 5.74 1.03 15.23
CA GLU A 48 7.21 0.96 15.23
C GLU A 48 7.76 -0.46 15.38
N PRO A 49 7.38 -1.27 16.40
CA PRO A 49 7.87 -2.64 16.52
C PRO A 49 7.46 -3.50 15.32
N CYS A 50 6.23 -3.37 14.82
CA CYS A 50 5.78 -4.12 13.64
C CYS A 50 6.56 -3.73 12.38
N ASN A 51 6.81 -2.45 12.18
CA ASN A 51 7.61 -1.94 11.06
C ASN A 51 9.07 -2.40 11.15
N GLY A 52 9.64 -2.41 12.36
CA GLY A 52 10.98 -2.93 12.62
C GLY A 52 11.13 -4.40 12.21
N ILE A 53 10.19 -5.26 12.61
CA ILE A 53 10.16 -6.67 12.21
C ILE A 53 10.12 -6.79 10.68
N ARG A 54 9.19 -6.09 10.02
CA ARG A 54 9.06 -6.13 8.55
C ARG A 54 10.32 -5.65 7.83
N ARG A 55 11.01 -4.63 8.37
CA ARG A 55 12.28 -4.14 7.79
C ARG A 55 13.39 -5.15 7.93
N ASN A 56 13.52 -5.80 9.09
CA ASN A 56 14.51 -6.85 9.30
C ASN A 56 14.30 -8.05 8.38
N ASP A 57 13.04 -8.38 8.10
CA ASP A 57 12.66 -9.48 7.24
C ASP A 57 12.66 -9.12 5.74
N ASP A 58 13.05 -7.90 5.39
CA ASP A 58 12.99 -7.39 4.01
C ASP A 58 11.63 -7.61 3.33
N HIS A 59 10.55 -7.32 4.07
CA HIS A 59 9.21 -7.72 3.69
C HIS A 59 8.73 -7.06 2.40
N LEU A 60 7.99 -7.80 1.59
CA LEU A 60 7.44 -7.39 0.29
C LEU A 60 6.59 -6.11 0.32
N SER A 61 6.02 -5.74 1.49
CA SER A 61 5.24 -4.51 1.62
C SER A 61 6.05 -3.23 1.44
N PHE A 62 7.37 -3.31 1.42
CA PHE A 62 8.25 -2.17 1.12
C PHE A 62 8.47 -1.95 -0.37
N ILE A 63 7.99 -2.83 -1.22
CA ILE A 63 7.99 -2.59 -2.67
C ILE A 63 6.89 -1.57 -2.97
N ALA A 64 7.28 -0.41 -3.49
CA ALA A 64 6.33 0.65 -3.83
C ALA A 64 5.29 0.15 -4.84
N GLY A 65 4.02 0.43 -4.55
CA GLY A 65 2.90 0.01 -5.39
C GLY A 65 2.46 -1.45 -5.23
N MET A 66 3.10 -2.23 -4.34
CA MET A 66 2.74 -3.64 -4.12
C MET A 66 1.66 -3.78 -3.05
N GLY A 67 0.48 -4.24 -3.44
CA GLY A 67 -0.65 -4.45 -2.53
C GLY A 67 -0.70 -5.87 -1.93
N THR A 68 -1.57 -6.04 -0.93
CA THR A 68 -1.72 -7.32 -0.19
C THR A 68 -2.04 -8.53 -1.09
N SER A 69 -2.81 -8.34 -2.16
CA SER A 69 -3.14 -9.43 -3.09
C SER A 69 -1.92 -9.91 -3.88
N GLN A 70 -1.08 -8.98 -4.33
CA GLN A 70 0.16 -9.30 -5.03
C GLN A 70 1.18 -9.96 -4.10
N ILE A 71 1.29 -9.49 -2.85
CA ILE A 71 2.13 -10.13 -1.82
C ILE A 71 1.73 -11.59 -1.62
N LYS A 72 0.43 -11.86 -1.47
CA LYS A 72 -0.08 -13.23 -1.33
C LYS A 72 0.23 -14.10 -2.54
N GLU A 73 0.10 -13.55 -3.74
CA GLU A 73 0.40 -14.25 -4.99
C GLU A 73 1.88 -14.66 -5.06
N VAL A 74 2.81 -13.72 -4.88
CA VAL A 74 4.25 -14.04 -5.00
C VAL A 74 4.74 -14.95 -3.89
N LYS A 75 4.18 -14.85 -2.67
CA LYS A 75 4.47 -15.79 -1.58
C LYS A 75 4.12 -17.23 -1.93
N GLN A 76 3.07 -17.48 -2.74
CA GLN A 76 2.73 -18.84 -3.22
C GLN A 76 3.80 -19.40 -4.17
N HIS A 77 4.59 -18.53 -4.80
CA HIS A 77 5.72 -18.91 -5.64
C HIS A 77 7.07 -18.90 -4.91
N GLY A 78 7.05 -18.85 -3.57
CA GLY A 78 8.24 -18.87 -2.73
C GLY A 78 9.01 -17.55 -2.65
N ILE A 79 8.45 -16.46 -3.17
CA ILE A 79 9.06 -15.13 -3.15
C ILE A 79 8.57 -14.41 -1.90
N THR A 80 9.44 -14.22 -0.91
CA THR A 80 9.05 -13.73 0.42
C THR A 80 9.67 -12.39 0.79
N THR A 81 10.69 -11.92 0.06
CA THR A 81 11.43 -10.68 0.36
C THR A 81 11.47 -9.74 -0.84
N LEU A 82 11.73 -8.46 -0.58
CA LEU A 82 11.97 -7.47 -1.64
C LEU A 82 13.17 -7.85 -2.48
N GLN A 83 14.27 -8.31 -1.86
CA GLN A 83 15.44 -8.78 -2.59
C GLN A 83 15.07 -9.93 -3.53
N ALA A 84 14.40 -10.98 -3.02
CA ALA A 84 13.98 -12.11 -3.85
C ALA A 84 13.08 -11.67 -5.02
N MET A 85 12.19 -10.70 -4.78
CA MET A 85 11.36 -10.14 -5.86
C MET A 85 12.20 -9.42 -6.91
N SER A 86 13.25 -8.70 -6.52
CA SER A 86 14.16 -7.99 -7.42
C SER A 86 14.98 -8.91 -8.34
N GLU A 87 15.16 -10.15 -7.93
CA GLU A 87 16.02 -11.14 -8.62
C GLU A 87 15.22 -12.09 -9.54
N ILE A 88 13.89 -12.00 -9.57
CA ILE A 88 13.07 -12.84 -10.46
C ILE A 88 13.48 -12.61 -11.91
N PRO A 89 13.68 -13.69 -12.70
CA PRO A 89 13.99 -13.55 -14.11
C PRO A 89 12.82 -12.97 -14.91
N LEU A 90 13.15 -12.27 -15.98
CA LEU A 90 12.17 -11.79 -16.95
C LEU A 90 12.24 -12.64 -18.23
N PRO A 91 11.11 -12.92 -18.85
CA PRO A 91 9.73 -12.61 -18.44
C PRO A 91 9.33 -13.36 -17.16
N ILE A 92 8.42 -12.76 -16.38
CA ILE A 92 7.92 -13.35 -15.12
C ILE A 92 7.58 -14.83 -15.31
N PRO A 93 8.19 -15.76 -14.49
CA PRO A 93 8.15 -17.20 -14.76
C PRO A 93 6.83 -17.88 -14.38
N PHE A 94 5.89 -17.16 -13.78
CA PHE A 94 4.59 -17.69 -13.39
C PHE A 94 3.44 -16.94 -14.08
N LYS A 95 2.26 -17.57 -14.09
CA LYS A 95 1.02 -16.94 -14.55
C LYS A 95 0.26 -16.42 -13.32
N PRO A 96 0.08 -15.10 -13.16
CA PRO A 96 -0.69 -14.57 -12.04
C PRO A 96 -2.13 -15.05 -12.04
N THR A 97 -2.66 -15.35 -10.85
CA THR A 97 -4.06 -15.69 -10.64
C THR A 97 -4.93 -14.42 -10.72
N LYS A 98 -4.39 -13.29 -10.24
CA LYS A 98 -5.03 -11.97 -10.32
C LYS A 98 -4.03 -10.94 -10.85
N GLY A 99 -4.51 -10.06 -11.71
CA GLY A 99 -3.66 -9.07 -12.38
C GLY A 99 -3.02 -9.62 -13.65
N SER A 100 -2.06 -8.89 -14.18
CA SER A 100 -1.37 -9.24 -15.43
C SER A 100 0.13 -9.47 -15.20
N LYS A 101 0.79 -10.13 -16.13
CA LYS A 101 2.26 -10.28 -16.10
C LYS A 101 2.96 -8.94 -16.12
N GLU A 102 2.42 -7.97 -16.84
CA GLU A 102 2.94 -6.61 -16.93
C GLU A 102 2.95 -5.92 -15.56
N THR A 103 1.88 -6.12 -14.76
CA THR A 103 1.82 -5.60 -13.39
C THR A 103 2.96 -6.16 -12.53
N PHE A 104 3.17 -7.48 -12.58
CA PHE A 104 4.24 -8.12 -11.80
C PHE A 104 5.63 -7.80 -12.35
N THR A 105 5.77 -7.58 -13.65
CA THR A 105 7.01 -7.07 -14.26
C THR A 105 7.33 -5.67 -13.70
N LYS A 106 6.36 -4.76 -13.65
CA LYS A 106 6.55 -3.42 -13.05
C LYS A 106 6.96 -3.50 -11.58
N LEU A 107 6.31 -4.37 -10.80
CA LEU A 107 6.65 -4.56 -9.38
C LEU A 107 8.05 -5.15 -9.19
N ARG A 108 8.45 -6.07 -10.05
CA ARG A 108 9.81 -6.63 -10.08
C ARG A 108 10.85 -5.56 -10.38
N GLU A 109 10.62 -4.73 -11.41
CA GLU A 109 11.53 -3.63 -11.76
C GLU A 109 11.57 -2.58 -10.64
N GLN A 110 10.44 -2.27 -10.00
CA GLN A 110 10.40 -1.41 -8.83
C GLN A 110 11.24 -1.97 -7.68
N ALA A 111 11.12 -3.27 -7.40
CA ALA A 111 11.93 -3.95 -6.39
C ALA A 111 13.42 -3.90 -6.74
N ARG A 112 13.78 -4.08 -8.02
CA ARG A 112 15.17 -4.00 -8.50
C ARG A 112 15.76 -2.63 -8.22
N VAL A 113 15.12 -1.57 -8.66
CA VAL A 113 15.59 -0.18 -8.45
C VAL A 113 15.71 0.15 -6.96
N GLN A 114 14.74 -0.30 -6.14
CA GLN A 114 14.82 -0.12 -4.68
C GLN A 114 15.99 -0.88 -4.05
N ASN A 115 16.25 -2.11 -4.50
CA ASN A 115 17.38 -2.91 -4.01
C ASN A 115 18.74 -2.31 -4.43
N GLU A 116 18.86 -1.84 -5.67
CA GLU A 116 20.03 -1.12 -6.16
C GLU A 116 20.27 0.18 -5.39
N THR A 117 19.21 0.95 -5.12
CA THR A 117 19.25 2.15 -4.26
C THR A 117 19.83 1.85 -2.88
N ARG A 118 19.39 0.75 -2.26
CA ARG A 118 19.92 0.32 -0.94
C ARG A 118 21.39 -0.02 -1.02
N THR A 119 21.79 -0.76 -2.05
CA THR A 119 23.20 -1.18 -2.23
C THR A 119 24.11 0.01 -2.53
N ALA A 120 23.66 0.93 -3.36
CA ALA A 120 24.42 2.13 -3.73
C ALA A 120 24.43 3.22 -2.64
N GLN A 121 23.52 3.13 -1.65
CA GLN A 121 23.26 4.14 -0.61
C GLN A 121 23.02 5.56 -1.15
N LYS A 122 22.48 5.65 -2.35
CA LYS A 122 22.08 6.89 -3.01
C LYS A 122 20.84 6.62 -3.85
N PRO A 123 19.96 7.61 -4.03
CA PRO A 123 18.78 7.45 -4.88
C PRO A 123 19.16 7.03 -6.30
N ILE A 124 18.56 5.94 -6.76
CA ILE A 124 18.63 5.49 -8.15
C ILE A 124 17.22 5.61 -8.72
N TYR A 125 17.12 6.14 -9.92
CA TYR A 125 15.87 6.24 -10.67
C TYR A 125 16.11 5.93 -12.13
N GLU A 126 15.09 5.48 -12.82
CA GLU A 126 15.07 5.23 -14.24
C GLU A 126 13.91 5.99 -14.87
N LEU A 127 14.22 6.71 -15.95
CA LEU A 127 13.18 7.35 -16.74
C LEU A 127 12.53 6.29 -17.63
N LEU A 128 11.22 6.17 -17.51
CA LEU A 128 10.45 5.32 -18.41
C LEU A 128 10.29 6.00 -19.77
N GLU A 129 10.18 5.19 -20.82
CA GLU A 129 9.88 5.71 -22.15
C GLU A 129 8.53 6.45 -22.14
N LEU A 130 8.49 7.59 -22.84
CA LEU A 130 7.26 8.34 -23.05
C LEU A 130 6.36 7.55 -24.00
N ILE A 131 5.18 7.21 -23.54
CA ILE A 131 4.17 6.55 -24.35
C ILE A 131 3.23 7.63 -24.90
N GLU A 132 3.14 7.70 -26.22
CA GLU A 132 2.28 8.64 -26.93
C GLU A 132 0.84 8.62 -26.37
N ASN A 133 0.27 9.80 -26.17
CA ASN A 133 -1.06 10.02 -25.62
C ASN A 133 -1.30 9.53 -24.17
N THR A 134 -0.24 9.34 -23.38
CA THR A 134 -0.35 8.95 -21.96
C THR A 134 0.49 9.84 -21.05
N GLY A 135 0.01 10.03 -19.81
CA GLY A 135 0.76 10.71 -18.74
C GLY A 135 1.32 12.07 -19.17
N PHE A 136 2.59 12.30 -18.93
CA PHE A 136 3.27 13.56 -19.22
C PHE A 136 3.32 13.92 -20.72
N TYR A 137 3.15 12.97 -21.62
CA TYR A 137 3.04 13.26 -23.06
C TYR A 137 1.87 14.19 -23.40
N ASN A 138 0.82 14.18 -22.59
CA ASN A 138 -0.37 15.00 -22.77
C ASN A 138 -0.26 16.41 -22.14
N LEU A 139 0.84 16.71 -21.45
CA LEU A 139 1.05 18.05 -20.95
C LEU A 139 1.33 19.00 -22.12
N PRO A 140 0.74 20.20 -22.11
CA PRO A 140 1.12 21.23 -23.07
C PRO A 140 2.57 21.65 -22.88
N GLU A 141 3.16 22.25 -23.90
CA GLU A 141 4.47 22.86 -23.79
C GLU A 141 4.45 23.95 -22.69
N PRO A 142 5.47 23.97 -21.81
CA PRO A 142 5.54 24.98 -20.74
C PRO A 142 5.54 26.40 -21.29
N SER A 143 4.84 27.29 -20.65
CA SER A 143 4.83 28.72 -20.99
C SER A 143 5.02 29.60 -19.75
N ASP A 144 5.51 30.86 -19.96
CA ASP A 144 5.71 31.83 -18.88
C ASP A 144 4.39 32.23 -18.18
N GLY A 145 3.25 31.85 -18.75
CA GLY A 145 1.91 32.12 -18.20
C GLY A 145 1.28 30.93 -17.51
N ASP A 146 2.00 29.81 -17.33
CA ASP A 146 1.47 28.63 -16.66
C ASP A 146 1.22 28.91 -15.19
N ILE A 147 0.04 28.51 -14.72
CA ILE A 147 -0.36 28.60 -13.33
C ILE A 147 -0.52 27.18 -12.79
N TYR A 148 0.23 26.87 -11.74
CA TYR A 148 0.11 25.61 -11.01
C TYR A 148 -0.88 25.82 -9.86
N LEU A 149 -2.01 25.15 -9.90
CA LEU A 149 -3.09 25.31 -8.92
C LEU A 149 -3.23 24.07 -8.09
N ASP A 150 -3.22 24.21 -6.78
CA ASP A 150 -3.44 23.15 -5.82
C ASP A 150 -4.48 23.55 -4.78
N PHE A 151 -5.25 22.59 -4.30
CA PHE A 151 -6.32 22.76 -3.33
C PHE A 151 -6.16 21.76 -2.18
N GLU A 152 -6.26 22.25 -0.96
CA GLU A 152 -6.40 21.42 0.22
C GLU A 152 -7.79 21.59 0.80
N GLY A 153 -8.45 20.48 1.13
CA GLY A 153 -9.81 20.48 1.62
C GLY A 153 -10.06 19.45 2.72
N ASP A 154 -11.10 19.71 3.52
CA ASP A 154 -11.65 18.75 4.47
C ASP A 154 -13.03 18.31 3.98
N PRO A 155 -13.16 17.08 3.46
CA PRO A 155 -14.44 16.57 2.96
C PRO A 155 -15.45 16.28 4.07
N LEU A 156 -15.04 16.30 5.35
CA LEU A 156 -15.89 15.99 6.50
C LEU A 156 -16.58 17.21 7.09
N VAL A 157 -16.29 18.42 6.58
CA VAL A 157 -17.00 19.64 7.00
C VAL A 157 -18.38 19.69 6.35
N GLU A 158 -19.41 19.70 7.18
CA GLU A 158 -20.80 19.80 6.74
C GLU A 158 -21.11 21.19 6.13
N PRO A 159 -21.97 21.30 5.09
CA PRO A 159 -22.75 20.21 4.47
C PRO A 159 -22.10 19.57 3.22
N SER A 160 -20.98 20.06 2.72
CA SER A 160 -20.41 19.63 1.42
C SER A 160 -18.88 19.53 1.38
N GLY A 161 -18.24 19.58 2.53
CA GLY A 161 -16.78 19.76 2.62
C GLY A 161 -16.39 21.24 2.55
N LEU A 162 -15.13 21.53 2.81
CA LEU A 162 -14.54 22.86 2.76
C LEU A 162 -13.15 22.81 2.16
N GLU A 163 -12.94 23.53 1.04
CA GLU A 163 -11.61 23.83 0.56
C GLU A 163 -11.06 25.05 1.33
N TYR A 164 -9.95 24.89 2.04
CA TYR A 164 -9.42 25.90 2.93
C TYR A 164 -8.05 26.45 2.53
N LEU A 165 -7.38 25.83 1.56
CA LEU A 165 -6.08 26.27 1.05
C LEU A 165 -6.07 26.24 -0.46
N PHE A 166 -5.59 27.34 -1.05
CA PHE A 166 -5.36 27.51 -2.49
C PHE A 166 -3.88 27.83 -2.68
N GLY A 167 -3.15 26.98 -3.39
CA GLY A 167 -1.77 27.17 -3.79
C GLY A 167 -1.67 27.59 -5.27
N TRP A 168 -0.80 28.51 -5.62
CA TRP A 168 -0.45 28.88 -6.99
C TRP A 168 1.02 29.31 -7.11
#